data_becfbd635de35e18d3320269bb705034
#
_entry.id   becfbd635de35e18d3320269bb705034
#
_cell.length_a   1.000
_cell.length_b   1.000
_cell.length_c   1.000
_cell.angle_alpha   90.00
_cell.angle_beta   90.00
_cell.angle_gamma   90.00
#
_symmetry.space_group_name_H-M   'P 1'
#
loop_
_entity.id
_entity.type
_entity.pdbx_description
1 polymer ?
#
loop_
_entity_poly.entity_id
_entity_poly.type
_entity_poly.pdbx_seq_one_letter_code
_entity_poly.pdbx_strand_id
1 'polypeptide(L)'
;MSIVYLIPSLLAEDAIETIPLYVINAIEGCQVIFAENERTARRFLKKIKKEIVIDQFEWFTIHNREEMETVNFRQKIKENKNIAIISEAGCPGVADPGQLLVCIAQEMNCIIKPLVGPNAILLALMASRLNGQHFEFYGYLPVNNEKRAKKIKELTLDSQKNNST
;
A
#
# COMPACT_ATOMS: atom_id res chain seq x y z
N MET A 1 -16.31 9.29 -13.97
CA MET A 1 -15.66 7.98 -13.76
C MET A 1 -14.63 8.14 -12.63
N SER A 2 -14.77 7.39 -11.55
CA SER A 2 -13.89 7.49 -10.39
C SER A 2 -12.47 7.00 -10.70
N ILE A 3 -11.49 7.66 -10.12
CA ILE A 3 -10.10 7.23 -10.13
C ILE A 3 -9.74 6.78 -8.73
N VAL A 4 -9.15 5.59 -8.61
CA VAL A 4 -8.61 5.05 -7.36
C VAL A 4 -7.08 5.11 -7.41
N TYR A 5 -6.50 5.95 -6.57
CA TYR A 5 -5.06 6.11 -6.46
C TYR A 5 -4.50 5.24 -5.32
N LEU A 6 -3.47 4.46 -5.62
CA LEU A 6 -2.69 3.76 -4.60
C LEU A 6 -1.51 4.65 -4.23
N ILE A 7 -1.60 5.26 -3.06
CA ILE A 7 -0.65 6.29 -2.60
C ILE A 7 0.43 5.63 -1.75
N PRO A 8 1.69 5.69 -2.18
CA PRO A 8 2.80 5.19 -1.37
C PRO A 8 3.05 6.08 -0.16
N SER A 9 3.44 5.46 0.96
CA SER A 9 3.83 6.12 2.19
C SER A 9 5.34 5.98 2.46
N LEU A 10 5.86 6.78 3.39
CA LEU A 10 7.28 6.75 3.79
C LEU A 10 7.64 5.42 4.46
N LEU A 11 8.83 4.89 4.17
CA LEU A 11 9.41 3.76 4.91
C LEU A 11 10.17 4.22 6.16
N ALA A 12 10.67 5.46 6.14
CA ALA A 12 11.34 6.09 7.28
C ALA A 12 10.84 7.53 7.44
N GLU A 13 10.74 8.00 8.67
CA GLU A 13 10.14 9.31 8.94
C GLU A 13 10.87 10.48 8.29
N ASP A 14 12.16 10.39 8.10
CA ASP A 14 13.04 11.44 7.55
C ASP A 14 13.21 11.35 6.01
N ALA A 15 12.67 10.33 5.36
CA ALA A 15 12.88 10.06 3.93
C ALA A 15 11.78 10.67 3.03
N ILE A 16 11.42 11.93 3.25
CA ILE A 16 10.34 12.62 2.52
C ILE A 16 10.64 12.76 1.02
N GLU A 17 11.90 12.87 0.64
CA GLU A 17 12.39 12.97 -0.74
C GLU A 17 12.11 11.71 -1.56
N THR A 18 11.77 10.58 -0.92
CA THR A 18 11.38 9.34 -1.61
C THR A 18 9.97 9.40 -2.20
N ILE A 19 9.17 10.41 -1.85
CA ILE A 19 7.83 10.61 -2.38
C ILE A 19 7.88 11.62 -3.54
N PRO A 20 7.59 11.18 -4.78
CA PRO A 20 7.57 12.08 -5.94
C PRO A 20 6.50 13.18 -5.82
N LEU A 21 6.79 14.38 -6.30
CA LEU A 21 5.88 15.54 -6.22
C LEU A 21 4.51 15.29 -6.85
N TYR A 22 4.41 14.48 -7.91
CA TYR A 22 3.13 14.19 -8.56
C TYR A 22 2.16 13.40 -7.67
N VAL A 23 2.66 12.72 -6.64
CA VAL A 23 1.84 12.03 -5.62
C VAL A 23 1.00 13.06 -4.86
N ILE A 24 1.57 14.22 -4.55
CA ILE A 24 0.85 15.31 -3.86
C ILE A 24 -0.32 15.79 -4.72
N ASN A 25 -0.10 16.02 -6.02
CA ASN A 25 -1.15 16.45 -6.95
C ASN A 25 -2.27 15.40 -7.05
N ALA A 26 -1.93 14.11 -7.03
CA ALA A 26 -2.91 13.03 -7.04
C ALA A 26 -3.78 13.04 -5.77
N ILE A 27 -3.17 13.26 -4.59
CA ILE A 27 -3.88 13.36 -3.31
C ILE A 27 -4.82 14.56 -3.31
N GLU A 28 -4.36 15.72 -3.75
CA GLU A 28 -5.19 16.94 -3.81
C GLU A 28 -6.39 16.81 -4.77
N GLY A 29 -6.29 15.92 -5.76
CA GLY A 29 -7.40 15.57 -6.67
C GLY A 29 -8.41 14.57 -6.10
N CYS A 30 -8.20 14.04 -4.88
CA CYS A 30 -9.12 13.12 -4.22
C CYS A 30 -10.12 13.86 -3.32
N GLN A 31 -11.27 13.23 -3.08
CA GLN A 31 -12.28 13.66 -2.11
C GLN A 31 -12.38 12.71 -0.92
N VAL A 32 -11.92 11.47 -1.09
CA VAL A 32 -12.08 10.39 -0.12
C VAL A 32 -10.74 9.69 0.09
N ILE A 33 -10.44 9.37 1.33
CA ILE A 33 -9.23 8.62 1.71
C ILE A 33 -9.61 7.38 2.51
N PHE A 34 -9.18 6.23 2.01
CA PHE A 34 -9.18 4.96 2.73
C PHE A 34 -7.75 4.73 3.25
N ALA A 35 -7.56 4.87 4.55
CA ALA A 35 -6.25 4.76 5.17
C ALA A 35 -6.18 3.51 6.06
N GLU A 36 -5.04 2.82 6.03
CA GLU A 36 -4.79 1.75 7.00
C GLU A 36 -4.90 2.29 8.43
N ASN A 37 -4.27 3.43 8.69
CA ASN A 37 -4.35 4.17 9.95
C ASN A 37 -4.52 5.66 9.66
N GLU A 38 -5.67 6.21 10.01
CA GLU A 38 -6.01 7.61 9.74
C GLU A 38 -5.02 8.59 10.38
N ARG A 39 -4.59 8.34 11.62
CA ARG A 39 -3.66 9.22 12.33
C ARG A 39 -2.31 9.30 11.62
N THR A 40 -1.77 8.16 11.18
CA THR A 40 -0.50 8.08 10.45
C THR A 40 -0.62 8.76 9.09
N ALA A 41 -1.71 8.49 8.36
CA ALA A 41 -1.98 9.10 7.06
C ALA A 41 -2.13 10.63 7.15
N ARG A 42 -2.84 11.17 8.14
CA ARG A 42 -2.97 12.62 8.37
C ARG A 42 -1.60 13.29 8.63
N ARG A 43 -0.73 12.63 9.43
CA ARG A 43 0.63 13.11 9.66
C ARG A 43 1.47 13.09 8.38
N PHE A 44 1.39 12.00 7.63
CA PHE A 44 2.05 11.86 6.33
C PHE A 44 1.65 12.99 5.39
N LEU A 45 0.36 13.27 5.20
CA LEU A 45 -0.11 14.35 4.34
C LEU A 45 0.45 15.72 4.76
N LYS A 46 0.43 16.03 6.05
CA LYS A 46 1.00 17.29 6.57
C LYS A 46 2.51 17.37 6.43
N LYS A 47 3.19 16.22 6.41
CA LYS A 47 4.65 16.16 6.25
C LYS A 47 5.07 16.40 4.80
N ILE A 48 4.37 15.82 3.83
CA ILE A 48 4.67 16.03 2.41
C ILE A 48 4.26 17.41 1.92
N LYS A 49 3.20 18.00 2.49
CA LYS A 49 2.74 19.37 2.15
C LYS A 49 1.89 19.95 3.30
N LYS A 50 2.42 20.96 3.99
CA LYS A 50 1.76 21.58 5.17
C LYS A 50 0.41 22.21 4.85
N GLU A 51 0.26 22.71 3.63
CA GLU A 51 -0.92 23.44 3.13
C GLU A 51 -2.13 22.53 2.86
N ILE A 52 -1.94 21.21 2.77
CA ILE A 52 -3.07 20.27 2.56
C ILE A 52 -4.10 20.46 3.69
N VAL A 53 -5.34 20.76 3.29
CA VAL A 53 -6.47 20.87 4.22
C VAL A 53 -7.00 19.47 4.50
N ILE A 54 -6.68 18.93 5.66
CA ILE A 54 -7.02 17.54 6.04
C ILE A 54 -8.54 17.31 6.11
N ASP A 55 -9.27 18.30 6.57
CA ASP A 55 -10.72 18.21 6.81
C ASP A 55 -11.57 18.32 5.53
N GLN A 56 -10.92 18.57 4.38
CA GLN A 56 -11.61 18.49 3.09
C GLN A 56 -11.85 17.07 2.60
N PHE A 57 -11.15 16.08 3.17
CA PHE A 57 -11.28 14.69 2.80
C PHE A 57 -12.28 13.96 3.70
N GLU A 58 -13.05 13.08 3.11
CA GLU A 58 -13.82 12.08 3.84
C GLU A 58 -12.93 10.88 4.14
N TRP A 59 -12.86 10.46 5.41
CA TRP A 59 -11.91 9.47 5.90
C TRP A 59 -12.57 8.15 6.27
N PHE A 60 -11.94 7.04 5.86
CA PHE A 60 -12.30 5.68 6.24
C PHE A 60 -11.05 4.92 6.67
N THR A 61 -11.14 4.16 7.76
CA THR A 61 -10.03 3.35 8.29
C THR A 61 -10.23 1.88 7.90
N ILE A 62 -9.23 1.31 7.19
CA ILE A 62 -9.32 -0.05 6.64
C ILE A 62 -8.52 -1.10 7.42
N HIS A 63 -7.70 -0.72 8.41
CA HIS A 63 -6.97 -1.67 9.24
C HIS A 63 -7.95 -2.70 9.81
N ASN A 64 -7.77 -3.95 9.74
CA ASN A 64 -8.67 -5.02 10.23
C ASN A 64 -10.18 -4.82 9.92
N ARG A 65 -10.56 -3.86 9.09
CA ARG A 65 -11.95 -3.50 8.76
C ARG A 65 -12.19 -3.38 7.25
N GLU A 66 -11.25 -3.80 6.42
CA GLU A 66 -11.34 -3.64 4.98
C GLU A 66 -12.64 -4.22 4.41
N GLU A 67 -13.07 -5.39 4.90
CA GLU A 67 -14.35 -6.00 4.50
C GLU A 67 -15.57 -5.15 4.88
N MET A 68 -15.54 -4.51 6.06
CA MET A 68 -16.64 -3.67 6.52
C MET A 68 -16.74 -2.38 5.71
N GLU A 69 -15.62 -1.86 5.25
CA GLU A 69 -15.56 -0.62 4.47
C GLU A 69 -15.88 -0.80 2.98
N THR A 70 -16.07 -2.02 2.50
CA THR A 70 -16.41 -2.31 1.09
C THR A 70 -17.71 -1.62 0.64
N VAL A 71 -18.69 -1.51 1.53
CA VAL A 71 -19.98 -0.85 1.24
C VAL A 71 -19.76 0.64 1.01
N ASN A 72 -19.03 1.29 1.91
CA ASN A 72 -18.68 2.70 1.80
C ASN A 72 -17.86 2.96 0.53
N PHE A 73 -16.88 2.10 0.26
CA PHE A 73 -16.04 2.22 -0.93
C PHE A 73 -16.85 2.15 -2.23
N ARG A 74 -17.76 1.16 -2.36
CA ARG A 74 -18.68 1.03 -3.51
C ARG A 74 -19.58 2.27 -3.65
N GLN A 75 -20.06 2.80 -2.52
CA GLN A 75 -20.89 4.00 -2.53
C GLN A 75 -20.10 5.21 -3.07
N LYS A 76 -18.85 5.44 -2.60
CA LYS A 76 -18.03 6.57 -3.07
C LYS A 76 -17.69 6.49 -4.55
N ILE A 77 -17.48 5.29 -5.06
CA ILE A 77 -17.34 5.08 -6.52
C ILE A 77 -18.61 5.49 -7.26
N LYS A 78 -19.80 5.07 -6.79
CA LYS A 78 -21.09 5.46 -7.41
C LYS A 78 -21.32 6.98 -7.38
N GLU A 79 -20.79 7.67 -6.38
CA GLU A 79 -20.80 9.13 -6.25
C GLU A 79 -19.78 9.82 -7.19
N ASN A 80 -19.05 9.08 -8.01
CA ASN A 80 -17.98 9.54 -8.90
C ASN A 80 -16.86 10.29 -8.15
N LYS A 81 -16.57 9.90 -6.92
CA LYS A 81 -15.47 10.46 -6.14
C LYS A 81 -14.13 9.85 -6.53
N ASN A 82 -13.09 10.66 -6.57
CA ASN A 82 -11.72 10.16 -6.62
C ASN A 82 -11.28 9.73 -5.23
N ILE A 83 -10.66 8.58 -5.14
CA ILE A 83 -10.34 7.90 -3.89
C ILE A 83 -8.83 7.68 -3.80
N ALA A 84 -8.25 7.96 -2.64
CA ALA A 84 -6.90 7.56 -2.28
C ALA A 84 -6.93 6.37 -1.32
N ILE A 85 -6.11 5.35 -1.58
CA ILE A 85 -5.83 4.27 -0.64
C ILE A 85 -4.40 4.47 -0.14
N ILE A 86 -4.21 4.52 1.20
CA ILE A 86 -2.92 4.83 1.85
C ILE A 86 -2.62 3.77 2.91
N SER A 87 -1.47 3.09 2.80
CA SER A 87 -0.93 2.19 3.85
C SER A 87 -0.09 2.95 4.88
N GLU A 88 0.27 2.31 5.99
CA GLU A 88 1.13 2.94 7.02
C GLU A 88 2.55 3.15 6.51
N ALA A 89 3.08 2.23 5.69
CA ALA A 89 4.42 2.33 5.11
C ALA A 89 4.48 1.68 3.72
N GLY A 90 5.25 2.22 2.80
CA GLY A 90 5.44 1.62 1.47
C GLY A 90 4.21 1.70 0.57
N CYS A 91 3.91 0.63 -0.15
CA CYS A 91 2.90 0.60 -1.20
C CYS A 91 1.63 -0.14 -0.76
N PRO A 92 0.43 0.48 -0.83
CA PRO A 92 -0.83 -0.17 -0.47
C PRO A 92 -1.08 -1.45 -1.28
N GLY A 93 -1.69 -2.45 -0.64
CA GLY A 93 -2.02 -3.73 -1.27
C GLY A 93 -0.86 -4.71 -1.44
N VAL A 94 0.35 -4.34 -1.00
CA VAL A 94 1.53 -5.23 -1.00
C VAL A 94 1.91 -5.55 0.44
N ALA A 95 1.48 -6.68 0.96
CA ALA A 95 1.55 -7.08 2.37
C ALA A 95 0.75 -6.20 3.35
N ASP A 96 0.00 -5.25 2.84
CA ASP A 96 -0.80 -4.25 3.55
C ASP A 96 -2.26 -4.29 3.07
N PRO A 97 -3.21 -3.71 3.84
CA PRO A 97 -4.60 -3.54 3.39
C PRO A 97 -4.71 -2.77 2.07
N GLY A 98 -5.80 -2.99 1.35
CA GLY A 98 -6.12 -2.31 0.09
C GLY A 98 -6.39 -3.27 -1.08
N GLN A 99 -5.97 -4.54 -0.98
CA GLN A 99 -6.17 -5.52 -2.05
C GLN A 99 -7.65 -5.73 -2.38
N LEU A 100 -8.50 -5.87 -1.36
CA LEU A 100 -9.94 -6.08 -1.54
C LEU A 100 -10.60 -4.86 -2.20
N LEU A 101 -10.20 -3.66 -1.80
CA LEU A 101 -10.70 -2.42 -2.40
C LEU A 101 -10.26 -2.29 -3.87
N VAL A 102 -9.04 -2.72 -4.20
CA VAL A 102 -8.57 -2.78 -5.60
C VAL A 102 -9.41 -3.76 -6.43
N CYS A 103 -9.72 -4.96 -5.89
CA CYS A 103 -10.60 -5.91 -6.55
C CYS A 103 -11.98 -5.28 -6.85
N ILE A 104 -12.57 -4.60 -5.87
CA ILE A 104 -13.86 -3.91 -6.05
C ILE A 104 -13.76 -2.80 -7.09
N ALA A 105 -12.68 -2.02 -7.09
CA ALA A 105 -12.47 -0.98 -8.08
C ALA A 105 -12.41 -1.55 -9.52
N GLN A 106 -11.77 -2.71 -9.70
CA GLN A 106 -11.73 -3.43 -10.97
C GLN A 106 -13.12 -3.93 -11.38
N GLU A 107 -13.86 -4.56 -10.46
CA GLU A 107 -15.24 -5.00 -10.71
C GLU A 107 -16.16 -3.85 -11.16
N MET A 108 -15.94 -2.65 -10.62
CA MET A 108 -16.72 -1.46 -10.94
C MET A 108 -16.17 -0.65 -12.12
N ASN A 109 -15.18 -1.17 -12.84
CA ASN A 109 -14.51 -0.54 -13.99
C ASN A 109 -13.92 0.84 -13.67
N CYS A 110 -13.39 1.04 -12.46
CA CYS A 110 -12.68 2.27 -12.12
C CYS A 110 -11.29 2.32 -12.77
N ILE A 111 -10.80 3.54 -12.95
CA ILE A 111 -9.38 3.73 -13.32
C ILE A 111 -8.54 3.57 -12.05
N ILE A 112 -7.67 2.57 -12.01
CA ILE A 112 -6.75 2.36 -10.89
C ILE A 112 -5.38 2.91 -11.27
N LYS A 113 -4.84 3.78 -10.42
CA LYS A 113 -3.54 4.43 -10.61
C LYS A 113 -2.59 4.12 -9.45
N PRO A 114 -1.78 3.04 -9.54
CA PRO A 114 -0.68 2.85 -8.62
C PRO A 114 0.35 3.96 -8.84
N LEU A 115 0.80 4.61 -7.77
CA LEU A 115 1.80 5.66 -7.85
C LEU A 115 3.17 5.12 -7.41
N VAL A 116 4.22 5.61 -8.03
CA VAL A 116 5.59 5.21 -7.71
C VAL A 116 5.99 5.74 -6.33
N GLY A 117 6.59 4.88 -5.53
CA GLY A 117 7.09 5.24 -4.21
C GLY A 117 7.99 4.16 -3.61
N PRO A 118 8.46 4.37 -2.38
CA PRO A 118 9.38 3.46 -1.73
C PRO A 118 8.72 2.09 -1.46
N ASN A 119 9.50 1.01 -1.68
CA ASN A 119 9.05 -0.35 -1.47
C ASN A 119 10.17 -1.17 -0.81
N ALA A 120 9.96 -1.60 0.44
CA ALA A 120 10.97 -2.29 1.22
C ALA A 120 11.39 -3.64 0.59
N ILE A 121 10.46 -4.34 -0.07
CA ILE A 121 10.72 -5.64 -0.70
C ILE A 121 11.71 -5.46 -1.85
N LEU A 122 11.45 -4.49 -2.73
CA LEU A 122 12.34 -4.20 -3.87
C LEU A 122 13.69 -3.65 -3.41
N LEU A 123 13.73 -2.78 -2.41
CA LEU A 123 14.99 -2.26 -1.86
C LEU A 123 15.83 -3.38 -1.25
N ALA A 124 15.23 -4.31 -0.51
CA ALA A 124 15.91 -5.47 0.03
C ALA A 124 16.45 -6.39 -1.08
N LEU A 125 15.65 -6.66 -2.11
CA LEU A 125 16.06 -7.46 -3.26
C LEU A 125 17.24 -6.81 -4.01
N MET A 126 17.17 -5.50 -4.28
CA MET A 126 18.27 -4.76 -4.91
C MET A 126 19.59 -4.85 -4.12
N ALA A 127 19.51 -4.83 -2.79
CA ALA A 127 20.68 -4.90 -1.91
C ALA A 127 21.19 -6.33 -1.66
N SER A 128 20.41 -7.36 -2.00
CA SER A 128 20.68 -8.75 -1.62
C SER A 128 21.77 -9.44 -2.43
N ARG A 129 22.12 -8.95 -3.63
CA ARG A 129 22.97 -9.65 -4.63
C ARG A 129 22.34 -10.98 -5.15
N LEU A 130 21.07 -11.23 -4.85
CA LEU A 130 20.38 -12.45 -5.26
C LEU A 130 19.66 -12.28 -6.62
N ASN A 131 19.01 -13.34 -7.11
CA ASN A 131 18.33 -13.34 -8.39
C ASN A 131 17.09 -12.46 -8.39
N GLY A 132 17.16 -11.26 -8.99
CA GLY A 132 16.04 -10.34 -9.11
C GLY A 132 15.05 -10.64 -10.25
N GLN A 133 15.35 -11.62 -11.12
CA GLN A 133 14.45 -12.04 -12.20
C GLN A 133 13.49 -13.15 -11.78
N HIS A 134 13.89 -13.94 -10.79
CA HIS A 134 13.08 -15.03 -10.25
C HIS A 134 13.15 -14.99 -8.72
N PHE A 135 12.19 -14.32 -8.10
CA PHE A 135 12.07 -14.21 -6.64
C PHE A 135 10.62 -14.42 -6.20
N GLU A 136 10.46 -14.83 -4.95
CA GLU A 136 9.17 -15.01 -4.32
C GLU A 136 9.07 -14.17 -3.04
N PHE A 137 8.02 -13.36 -2.94
CA PHE A 137 7.67 -12.71 -1.69
C PHE A 137 6.72 -13.61 -0.90
N TYR A 138 7.24 -14.29 0.08
CA TYR A 138 6.47 -15.24 0.91
C TYR A 138 5.48 -14.54 1.86
N GLY A 139 5.72 -13.27 2.19
CA GLY A 139 4.98 -12.56 3.22
C GLY A 139 5.57 -12.73 4.62
N TYR A 140 4.73 -12.62 5.67
CA TYR A 140 5.20 -12.72 7.05
C TYR A 140 5.49 -14.16 7.47
N LEU A 141 6.64 -14.37 8.07
CA LEU A 141 7.01 -15.65 8.66
C LEU A 141 6.21 -15.90 9.96
N PRO A 142 6.01 -17.18 10.36
CA PRO A 142 5.34 -17.50 11.61
C PRO A 142 5.99 -16.85 12.84
N VAL A 143 5.16 -16.32 13.76
CA VAL A 143 5.62 -15.69 15.01
C VAL A 143 6.30 -16.73 15.94
N ASN A 144 5.79 -17.97 15.97
CA ASN A 144 6.38 -19.04 16.75
C ASN A 144 7.77 -19.42 16.23
N ASN A 145 8.77 -19.46 17.10
CA ASN A 145 10.18 -19.69 16.75
C ASN A 145 10.43 -21.01 16.05
N GLU A 146 9.83 -22.11 16.50
CA GLU A 146 10.02 -23.43 15.91
C GLU A 146 9.41 -23.52 14.50
N LYS A 147 8.16 -23.03 14.37
CA LYS A 147 7.49 -22.96 13.06
C LYS A 147 8.24 -22.06 12.10
N ARG A 148 8.77 -20.94 12.57
CA ARG A 148 9.57 -20.01 11.77
C ARG A 148 10.86 -20.66 11.28
N ALA A 149 11.61 -21.32 12.17
CA ALA A 149 12.83 -22.04 11.81
C ALA A 149 12.58 -23.15 10.79
N LYS A 150 11.48 -23.92 10.96
CA LYS A 150 11.06 -24.94 9.98
C LYS A 150 10.75 -24.30 8.62
N LYS A 151 9.98 -23.21 8.62
CA LYS A 151 9.58 -22.53 7.37
C LYS A 151 10.78 -21.92 6.64
N ILE A 152 11.72 -21.33 7.36
CA ILE A 152 12.97 -20.83 6.75
C ILE A 152 13.75 -21.94 6.06
N LYS A 153 13.87 -23.11 6.68
CA LYS A 153 14.53 -24.28 6.05
C LYS A 153 13.81 -24.73 4.78
N GLU A 154 12.49 -24.82 4.81
CA GLU A 154 11.68 -25.14 3.61
C GLU A 154 11.93 -24.13 2.48
N LEU A 155 11.80 -22.85 2.77
CA LEU A 155 12.03 -21.79 1.77
C LEU A 155 13.45 -21.80 1.23
N THR A 156 14.46 -22.06 2.05
CA THR A 156 15.85 -22.19 1.60
C THR A 156 16.03 -23.34 0.61
N LEU A 157 15.43 -24.51 0.88
CA LEU A 157 15.49 -25.65 -0.03
C LEU A 157 14.75 -25.38 -1.34
N ASP A 158 13.59 -24.74 -1.27
CA ASP A 158 12.80 -24.37 -2.45
C ASP A 158 13.55 -23.34 -3.32
N SER A 159 14.15 -22.34 -2.70
CA SER A 159 14.99 -21.33 -3.37
C SER A 159 16.16 -21.98 -4.12
N GLN A 160 16.88 -22.91 -3.48
CA GLN A 160 18.01 -23.63 -4.11
C GLN A 160 17.55 -24.51 -5.27
N LYS A 161 16.42 -25.24 -5.10
CA LYS A 161 15.85 -26.12 -6.13
C LYS A 161 15.38 -25.37 -7.35
N ASN A 162 14.77 -24.21 -7.16
CA ASN A 162 14.15 -23.42 -8.22
C ASN A 162 15.08 -22.31 -8.77
N ASN A 163 16.29 -22.15 -8.23
CA ASN A 163 17.19 -21.02 -8.51
C ASN A 163 16.48 -19.67 -8.38
N SER A 164 15.70 -19.55 -7.30
CA SER A 164 14.93 -18.34 -6.97
C SER A 164 15.44 -17.69 -5.68
N THR A 165 15.02 -16.46 -5.46
CA THR A 165 15.30 -15.67 -4.25
C THR A 165 14.06 -15.56 -3.42
#